data_462bf15aa87540fbcef80db2e89ae7b1
#
_entry.id   462bf15aa87540fbcef80db2e89ae7b1
#
_cell.length_a   1.000
_cell.length_b   1.000
_cell.length_c   1.000
_cell.angle_alpha   90.00
_cell.angle_beta   90.00
_cell.angle_gamma   90.00
#
_symmetry.space_group_name_H-M   'P 1'
#
loop_
_entity.id
_entity.type
_entity.pdbx_description
1 polymer ?
#
loop_
_entity_poly.entity_id
_entity_poly.type
_entity_poly.pdbx_seq_one_letter_code
_entity_poly.pdbx_strand_id
1 'polypeptide(L)'
;MDERLEQEIIELHSGICSALADPKRILILYTLEKGPHNVTELSEELGLPQPTTSRHLKVLRERDLVNAERSGTTVIYTLADPKLMQALNLLMEVLRGIYVRRAALMTDEP
;
A
#
# COMPACT_ATOMS: atom_id res chain seq x y z
N MET A 1 16.40 22.49 10.05
CA MET A 1 15.82 21.16 10.39
C MET A 1 16.95 20.22 10.77
N ASP A 2 16.69 19.32 11.69
CA ASP A 2 17.65 18.29 12.09
C ASP A 2 18.06 17.41 10.90
N GLU A 3 19.35 17.25 10.68
CA GLU A 3 19.89 16.45 9.57
C GLU A 3 19.43 14.99 9.62
N ARG A 4 19.30 14.44 10.81
CA ARG A 4 18.82 13.07 10.99
C ARG A 4 17.37 12.93 10.53
N LEU A 5 16.53 13.88 10.89
CA LEU A 5 15.12 13.90 10.46
C LEU A 5 15.02 14.07 8.96
N GLU A 6 15.83 14.96 8.37
CA GLU A 6 15.85 15.12 6.91
C GLU A 6 16.20 13.83 6.21
N GLN A 7 17.20 13.10 6.70
CA GLN A 7 17.60 11.82 6.11
C GLN A 7 16.49 10.76 6.24
N GLU A 8 15.85 10.70 7.39
CA GLU A 8 14.72 9.78 7.60
C GLU A 8 13.56 10.09 6.67
N ILE A 9 13.26 11.37 6.44
CA ILE A 9 12.20 11.77 5.49
C ILE A 9 12.56 11.35 4.07
N ILE A 10 13.81 11.52 3.66
CA ILE A 10 14.28 11.09 2.34
C ILE A 10 14.12 9.58 2.18
N GLU A 11 14.48 8.81 3.19
CA GLU A 11 14.36 7.35 3.18
C GLU A 11 12.89 6.90 3.17
N LEU A 12 12.05 7.56 3.96
CA LEU A 12 10.61 7.30 3.95
C LEU A 12 10.03 7.53 2.56
N HIS A 13 10.36 8.66 1.94
CA HIS A 13 9.86 9.04 0.63
C HIS A 13 10.34 8.09 -0.47
N SER A 14 11.63 7.79 -0.53
CA SER A 14 12.19 6.92 -1.57
C SER A 14 11.84 5.45 -1.36
N GLY A 15 11.58 5.04 -0.13
CA GLY A 15 11.20 3.66 0.21
C GLY A 15 9.70 3.46 0.22
N ILE A 16 9.07 3.79 1.34
CA ILE A 16 7.65 3.49 1.57
C ILE A 16 6.74 4.31 0.65
N CYS A 17 6.92 5.62 0.61
CA CYS A 17 6.05 6.48 -0.21
C CYS A 17 6.13 6.12 -1.69
N SER A 18 7.32 5.83 -2.21
CA SER A 18 7.48 5.45 -3.61
C SER A 18 6.78 4.12 -3.92
N ALA A 19 6.81 3.17 -3.00
CA ALA A 19 6.07 1.91 -3.15
C ALA A 19 4.56 2.13 -3.15
N LEU A 20 4.06 3.12 -2.40
CA LEU A 20 2.65 3.45 -2.33
C LEU A 20 2.18 4.37 -3.47
N ALA A 21 3.08 4.78 -4.36
CA ALA A 21 2.74 5.69 -5.46
C ALA A 21 1.97 5.02 -6.61
N ASP A 22 1.70 3.75 -6.52
CA ASP A 22 0.87 3.02 -7.48
C ASP A 22 -0.36 2.47 -6.76
N PRO A 23 -1.59 2.81 -7.22
CA PRO A 23 -2.81 2.35 -6.54
C PRO A 23 -2.96 0.82 -6.53
N LYS A 24 -2.42 0.12 -7.52
CA LYS A 24 -2.49 -1.35 -7.54
C LYS A 24 -1.70 -1.96 -6.39
N ARG A 25 -0.58 -1.35 -6.00
CA ARG A 25 0.19 -1.81 -4.86
C ARG A 25 -0.56 -1.58 -3.54
N ILE A 26 -1.27 -0.47 -3.43
CA ILE A 26 -2.12 -0.23 -2.26
C ILE A 26 -3.24 -1.27 -2.18
N LEU A 27 -3.87 -1.59 -3.31
CA LEU A 27 -4.91 -2.63 -3.38
C LEU A 27 -4.37 -3.99 -2.95
N ILE A 28 -3.15 -4.34 -3.36
CA ILE A 28 -2.49 -5.58 -2.91
C ILE A 28 -2.33 -5.59 -1.40
N LEU A 29 -1.88 -4.49 -0.82
CA LEU A 29 -1.71 -4.39 0.64
C LEU A 29 -3.04 -4.58 1.37
N TYR A 30 -4.11 -3.95 0.92
CA TYR A 30 -5.43 -4.12 1.51
C TYR A 30 -5.94 -5.56 1.39
N THR A 31 -5.63 -6.22 0.29
CA THR A 31 -5.99 -7.63 0.10
C THR A 31 -5.21 -8.52 1.08
N LEU A 32 -3.92 -8.27 1.23
CA LEU A 32 -3.08 -9.01 2.18
C LEU A 32 -3.46 -8.76 3.64
N GLU A 33 -4.08 -7.64 3.94
CA GLU A 33 -4.61 -7.39 5.28
C GLU A 33 -5.65 -8.44 5.69
N LYS A 34 -6.38 -8.98 4.73
CA LYS A 34 -7.39 -10.03 4.97
C LYS A 34 -6.75 -11.37 5.30
N GLY A 35 -5.50 -11.58 4.94
CA GLY A 35 -4.77 -12.81 5.20
C GLY A 35 -3.75 -13.12 4.11
N PRO A 36 -2.99 -14.22 4.27
CA PRO A 36 -1.98 -14.63 3.30
C PRO A 36 -2.59 -14.96 1.92
N HIS A 37 -1.87 -14.60 0.87
CA HIS A 37 -2.28 -14.87 -0.52
C HIS A 37 -1.05 -15.23 -1.37
N ASN A 38 -1.25 -16.08 -2.37
CA ASN A 38 -0.25 -16.28 -3.43
C ASN A 38 -0.54 -15.35 -4.60
N VAL A 39 0.34 -15.33 -5.61
CA VAL A 39 0.19 -14.46 -6.79
C VAL A 39 -1.10 -14.74 -7.54
N THR A 40 -1.46 -16.01 -7.72
CA THR A 40 -2.67 -16.39 -8.44
C THR A 40 -3.91 -15.85 -7.75
N GLU A 41 -3.99 -16.02 -6.43
CA GLU A 41 -5.12 -15.52 -5.64
C GLU A 41 -5.24 -14.00 -5.70
N LEU A 42 -4.11 -13.29 -5.58
CA LEU A 42 -4.09 -11.82 -5.69
C LEU A 42 -4.53 -11.36 -7.08
N SER A 43 -4.02 -12.00 -8.12
CA SER A 43 -4.35 -11.67 -9.50
C SER A 43 -5.84 -11.87 -9.79
N GLU A 44 -6.41 -12.96 -9.32
CA GLU A 44 -7.84 -13.24 -9.49
C GLU A 44 -8.70 -12.24 -8.74
N GLU A 45 -8.37 -11.98 -7.47
CA GLU A 45 -9.15 -11.07 -6.63
C GLU A 45 -9.12 -9.62 -7.15
N LEU A 46 -7.98 -9.18 -7.68
CA LEU A 46 -7.80 -7.81 -8.15
C LEU A 46 -8.05 -7.65 -9.65
N GLY A 47 -8.27 -8.74 -10.37
CA GLY A 47 -8.47 -8.69 -11.82
C GLY A 47 -7.23 -8.21 -12.57
N LEU A 48 -6.04 -8.59 -12.11
CA LEU A 48 -4.77 -8.20 -12.71
C LEU A 48 -4.08 -9.40 -13.37
N PRO A 49 -3.35 -9.18 -14.48
CA PRO A 49 -2.49 -10.24 -15.02
C PRO A 49 -1.42 -10.65 -14.01
N GLN A 50 -1.11 -11.95 -13.96
CA GLN A 50 -0.09 -12.44 -13.02
C GLN A 50 1.27 -11.76 -13.15
N PRO A 51 1.81 -11.50 -14.37
CA PRO A 51 3.08 -10.78 -14.48
C PRO A 51 3.04 -9.37 -13.86
N THR A 52 1.91 -8.68 -13.98
CA THR A 52 1.72 -7.36 -13.37
C THR A 52 1.73 -7.47 -11.84
N THR A 53 0.98 -8.40 -11.30
CA THR A 53 0.92 -8.65 -9.85
C THR A 53 2.30 -9.01 -9.31
N SER A 54 3.03 -9.88 -10.01
CA SER A 54 4.39 -10.27 -9.62
C SER A 54 5.36 -9.09 -9.58
N ARG A 55 5.28 -8.18 -10.54
CA ARG A 55 6.12 -6.97 -10.55
C ARG A 55 5.82 -6.07 -9.35
N HIS A 56 4.55 -5.88 -9.04
CA HIS A 56 4.15 -5.08 -7.88
C HIS A 56 4.59 -5.72 -6.56
N LEU A 57 4.45 -7.03 -6.43
CA LEU A 57 4.90 -7.77 -5.25
C LEU A 57 6.42 -7.67 -5.08
N LYS A 58 7.16 -7.70 -6.18
CA LYS A 58 8.62 -7.53 -6.14
C LYS A 58 8.99 -6.16 -5.55
N VAL A 59 8.34 -5.09 -6.01
CA VAL A 59 8.58 -3.75 -5.47
C VAL A 59 8.25 -3.71 -3.97
N LEU A 60 7.08 -4.22 -3.58
CA LEU A 60 6.67 -4.23 -2.17
C LEU A 60 7.64 -5.02 -1.29
N ARG A 61 8.13 -6.15 -1.80
CA ARG A 61 9.09 -6.98 -1.09
C ARG A 61 10.45 -6.29 -0.95
N GLU A 62 10.94 -5.65 -2.00
CA GLU A 62 12.21 -4.91 -1.99
C GLU A 62 12.18 -3.74 -1.01
N ARG A 63 10.99 -3.20 -0.73
CA ARG A 63 10.80 -2.10 0.23
C ARG A 63 10.41 -2.61 1.63
N ASP A 64 10.46 -3.91 1.84
CA ASP A 64 10.14 -4.55 3.13
C ASP A 64 8.71 -4.31 3.62
N LEU A 65 7.76 -4.14 2.70
CA LEU A 65 6.35 -3.93 3.02
C LEU A 65 5.56 -5.24 3.03
N VAL A 66 6.06 -6.26 2.35
CA VAL A 66 5.49 -7.61 2.37
C VAL A 66 6.60 -8.63 2.60
N ASN A 67 6.23 -9.75 3.20
CA ASN A 67 7.06 -10.92 3.32
C ASN A 67 6.63 -11.95 2.27
N ALA A 68 7.58 -12.75 1.81
CA ALA A 68 7.32 -13.84 0.89
C ALA A 68 7.92 -15.11 1.48
N GLU A 69 7.12 -16.16 1.57
CA GLU A 69 7.54 -17.44 2.14
C GLU A 69 7.12 -18.57 1.20
N ARG A 70 8.08 -19.45 0.90
CA ARG A 70 7.80 -20.59 0.03
C ARG A 70 7.06 -21.67 0.80
N SER A 71 5.95 -22.13 0.23
CA SER A 71 5.16 -23.25 0.74
C SER A 71 4.96 -24.24 -0.40
N GLY A 72 5.77 -25.31 -0.42
CA GLY A 72 5.80 -26.25 -1.54
C GLY A 72 6.29 -25.57 -2.82
N THR A 73 5.47 -25.59 -3.87
CA THR A 73 5.76 -24.94 -5.16
C THR A 73 5.22 -23.52 -5.23
N THR A 74 4.57 -23.05 -4.18
CA THR A 74 3.88 -21.75 -4.15
C THR A 74 4.61 -20.81 -3.21
N VAL A 75 4.57 -19.51 -3.51
CA VAL A 75 5.07 -18.45 -2.63
C VAL A 75 3.87 -17.73 -2.04
N ILE A 76 3.84 -17.66 -0.70
CA ILE A 76 2.78 -17.01 0.05
C ILE A 76 3.27 -15.65 0.53
N TYR A 77 2.46 -14.62 0.28
CA TYR A 77 2.75 -13.24 0.68
C TYR A 77 1.92 -12.83 1.88
N THR A 78 2.54 -12.07 2.77
CA THR A 78 1.88 -11.52 3.96
C THR A 78 2.37 -10.08 4.16
N LEU A 79 1.61 -9.29 4.93
CA LEU A 79 2.06 -7.96 5.34
C LEU A 79 3.27 -8.09 6.27
N ALA A 80 4.30 -7.27 6.04
CA ALA A 80 5.47 -7.25 6.91
C ALA A 80 5.18 -6.59 8.26
N ASP A 81 4.39 -5.51 8.24
CA ASP A 81 4.04 -4.77 9.46
C ASP A 81 2.62 -4.22 9.33
N PRO A 82 1.69 -4.69 10.19
CA PRO A 82 0.30 -4.24 10.14
C PRO A 82 0.13 -2.74 10.43
N LYS A 83 1.12 -2.07 11.03
CA LYS A 83 1.07 -0.62 11.25
C LYS A 83 0.98 0.17 9.95
N LEU A 84 1.47 -0.39 8.84
CA LEU A 84 1.32 0.25 7.54
C LEU A 84 -0.15 0.46 7.19
N MET A 85 -0.99 -0.53 7.48
CA MET A 85 -2.42 -0.41 7.19
C MET A 85 -3.11 0.63 8.07
N GLN A 86 -2.66 0.76 9.32
CA GLN A 86 -3.13 1.83 10.21
C GLN A 86 -2.79 3.20 9.62
N ALA A 87 -1.58 3.36 9.11
CA ALA A 87 -1.15 4.61 8.47
C ALA A 87 -1.97 4.91 7.21
N LEU A 88 -2.18 3.90 6.34
CA LEU A 88 -3.01 4.06 5.14
C LEU A 88 -4.45 4.43 5.49
N ASN A 89 -5.02 3.80 6.52
CA ASN A 89 -6.38 4.13 6.96
C ASN A 89 -6.49 5.56 7.47
N LEU A 90 -5.47 6.06 8.17
CA LEU A 90 -5.43 7.47 8.59
C LEU A 90 -5.33 8.41 7.38
N LEU A 91 -4.53 8.07 6.38
CA LEU A 91 -4.47 8.85 5.14
C LEU A 91 -5.83 8.87 4.43
N MET A 92 -6.54 7.74 4.42
CA MET A 92 -7.89 7.67 3.87
C MET A 92 -8.86 8.58 4.63
N GLU A 93 -8.75 8.66 5.96
CA GLU A 93 -9.54 9.58 6.77
C GLU A 93 -9.26 11.03 6.41
N VAL A 94 -8.00 11.37 6.20
CA VAL A 94 -7.62 12.73 5.76
C VAL A 94 -8.25 13.04 4.41
N LEU A 95 -8.19 12.11 3.46
CA LEU A 95 -8.78 12.28 2.13
C LEU A 95 -10.29 12.49 2.21
N ARG A 96 -10.99 11.65 2.97
CA ARG A 96 -12.44 11.78 3.16
C ARG A 96 -12.81 13.11 3.81
N GLY A 97 -12.00 13.58 4.77
CA GLY A 97 -12.19 14.89 5.40
C GLY A 97 -12.04 16.04 4.40
N ILE A 98 -11.11 15.92 3.47
CA ILE A 98 -10.94 16.90 2.38
C ILE A 98 -12.19 16.96 1.52
N TYR A 99 -12.74 15.79 1.13
CA TYR A 99 -13.95 15.73 0.31
C TYR A 99 -15.15 16.34 1.03
N VAL A 100 -15.32 16.04 2.32
CA VAL A 100 -16.41 16.61 3.14
C VAL A 100 -16.31 18.14 3.17
N ARG A 101 -15.11 18.70 3.40
CA ARG A 101 -14.91 20.16 3.42
C ARG A 101 -15.17 20.80 2.06
N ARG A 102 -14.76 20.17 0.98
CA ARG A 102 -15.02 20.64 -0.39
C ARG A 102 -16.53 20.65 -0.69
N ALA A 103 -17.23 19.60 -0.31
CA ALA A 103 -18.67 19.52 -0.49
C ALA A 103 -19.39 20.60 0.31
N ALA A 104 -18.98 20.86 1.55
CA ALA A 104 -19.54 21.91 2.39
C ALA A 104 -19.36 23.30 1.77
N LEU A 105 -18.18 23.57 1.18
CA LEU A 105 -17.92 24.84 0.50
C LEU A 105 -18.80 25.00 -0.73
N MET A 106 -19.10 23.94 -1.45
CA MET A 106 -19.97 23.98 -2.64
C MET A 106 -21.43 24.22 -2.26
N THR A 107 -21.87 23.73 -1.10
CA THR A 107 -23.26 23.91 -0.63
C THR A 107 -23.48 25.26 0.04
N ASP A 108 -22.42 25.92 0.49
CA ASP A 108 -22.49 27.24 1.14
C ASP A 108 -22.45 28.40 0.14
N GLU A 109 -22.45 28.15 -1.16
CA GLU A 109 -22.51 29.20 -2.15
C GLU A 109 -23.90 29.85 -2.13
N PRO A 110 -23.94 31.18 -2.10
CA PRO A 110 -25.22 31.92 -2.15
C PRO A 110 -25.96 31.76 -3.48
#